data_08570f0493b8ebea64e49f5bce7fedf1
#
_entry.id   08570f0493b8ebea64e49f5bce7fedf1
#
_cell.length_a   1.000
_cell.length_b   1.000
_cell.length_c   1.000
_cell.angle_alpha   90.00
_cell.angle_beta   90.00
_cell.angle_gamma   90.00
#
_symmetry.space_group_name_H-M   'P 1'
#
loop_
_entity.id
_entity.type
_entity.pdbx_description
1 polymer ?
#
loop_
_entity_poly.entity_id
_entity_poly.type
_entity_poly.pdbx_seq_one_letter_code
_entity_poly.pdbx_strand_id
1 'polypeptide(L)'
;MDFSIAAILAQDGITTGAIYALLSLALVLVFSVTRVIFIPQGEFVTYGALTLAALQAQKFPATCWLLFVAGIACFMLEVGGLIRHRARRRRLARTLTTLASRYVLLPLAIYAVTRSAAAQPLPMIAQTALTLAIVVPLGPFIYRLAYQPIAEGTTLLLLIVSVAVHFALIGLGLVMFGAEGSRTTAFSDTSLALGSLSISMQSAWVVGTALVLIAALYLYFERTLPGKALRATSVNRLGARLVGIGTTEAGRLAFTLAAGLGALSGVLVGPLTTIYYDSGFLIGLKGFVGAIIGGLVSYPLAAAGSLLVGVLESYSSFWASAYKEVIVFTLIVPVLLWRSLAAPQTEDEEA
;
A
#
# COMPACT_ATOMS: atom_id res chain seq x y z
N MET A 1 17.15 -27.34 -18.37
CA MET A 1 16.04 -26.95 -17.47
C MET A 1 14.80 -27.65 -17.97
N ASP A 2 14.22 -28.54 -17.16
CA ASP A 2 13.02 -29.25 -17.56
C ASP A 2 11.83 -28.29 -17.66
N PHE A 3 10.95 -28.53 -18.64
CA PHE A 3 9.78 -27.67 -18.88
C PHE A 3 8.91 -27.51 -17.62
N SER A 4 8.82 -28.56 -16.80
CA SER A 4 8.09 -28.53 -15.52
C SER A 4 8.68 -27.53 -14.51
N ILE A 5 10.01 -27.46 -14.39
CA ILE A 5 10.69 -26.51 -13.50
C ILE A 5 10.47 -25.07 -13.98
N ALA A 6 10.62 -24.85 -15.30
CA ALA A 6 10.38 -23.53 -15.88
C ALA A 6 8.94 -23.03 -15.62
N ALA A 7 7.96 -23.93 -15.75
CA ALA A 7 6.57 -23.59 -15.54
C ALA A 7 6.25 -23.29 -14.05
N ILE A 8 6.85 -24.05 -13.11
CA ILE A 8 6.71 -23.78 -11.67
C ILE A 8 7.31 -22.42 -11.32
N LEU A 9 8.52 -22.11 -11.81
CA LEU A 9 9.15 -20.82 -11.57
C LEU A 9 8.37 -19.65 -12.19
N ALA A 10 7.80 -19.85 -13.37
CA ALA A 10 6.92 -18.84 -13.98
C ALA A 10 5.66 -18.60 -13.15
N GLN A 11 5.03 -19.67 -12.63
CA GLN A 11 3.87 -19.57 -11.74
C GLN A 11 4.20 -18.81 -10.46
N ASP A 12 5.30 -19.15 -9.80
CA ASP A 12 5.73 -18.45 -8.58
C ASP A 12 6.07 -16.99 -8.87
N GLY A 13 6.73 -16.73 -10.00
CA GLY A 13 7.03 -15.37 -10.46
C GLY A 13 5.79 -14.55 -10.78
N ILE A 14 4.77 -15.14 -11.40
CA ILE A 14 3.48 -14.46 -11.65
C ILE A 14 2.76 -14.19 -10.33
N THR A 15 2.80 -15.12 -9.39
CA THR A 15 2.15 -14.97 -8.08
C THR A 15 2.78 -13.81 -7.29
N THR A 16 4.10 -13.78 -7.17
CA THR A 16 4.82 -12.69 -6.49
C THR A 16 4.71 -11.38 -7.26
N GLY A 17 4.82 -11.43 -8.58
CA GLY A 17 4.64 -10.29 -9.48
C GLY A 17 3.26 -9.66 -9.39
N ALA A 18 2.20 -10.44 -9.16
CA ALA A 18 0.85 -9.91 -8.92
C ALA A 18 0.77 -9.08 -7.62
N ILE A 19 1.47 -9.50 -6.56
CA ILE A 19 1.59 -8.72 -5.32
C ILE A 19 2.36 -7.42 -5.58
N TYR A 20 3.49 -7.49 -6.28
CA TYR A 20 4.27 -6.29 -6.65
C TYR A 20 3.47 -5.36 -7.56
N ALA A 21 2.60 -5.88 -8.42
CA ALA A 21 1.71 -5.08 -9.26
C ALA A 21 0.73 -4.24 -8.41
N LEU A 22 0.13 -4.81 -7.38
CA LEU A 22 -0.75 -4.05 -6.47
C LEU A 22 0.01 -2.92 -5.77
N LEU A 23 1.25 -3.18 -5.33
CA LEU A 23 2.09 -2.17 -4.66
C LEU A 23 2.54 -1.09 -5.64
N SER A 24 2.94 -1.47 -6.86
CA SER A 24 3.33 -0.50 -7.88
C SER A 24 2.18 0.41 -8.28
N LEU A 25 0.96 -0.14 -8.42
CA LEU A 25 -0.24 0.66 -8.69
C LEU A 25 -0.55 1.63 -7.56
N ALA A 26 -0.38 1.21 -6.29
CA ALA A 26 -0.52 2.08 -5.14
C ALA A 26 0.50 3.22 -5.14
N LEU A 27 1.76 2.91 -5.47
CA LEU A 27 2.85 3.90 -5.57
C LEU A 27 2.61 4.88 -6.72
N VAL A 28 2.22 4.40 -7.90
CA VAL A 28 1.85 5.25 -9.05
C VAL A 28 0.69 6.17 -8.69
N LEU A 29 -0.33 5.65 -7.99
CA LEU A 29 -1.47 6.44 -7.55
C LEU A 29 -1.07 7.56 -6.59
N VAL A 30 -0.31 7.24 -5.56
CA VAL A 30 0.14 8.25 -4.57
C VAL A 30 1.03 9.29 -5.24
N PHE A 31 2.02 8.85 -6.03
CA PHE A 31 2.94 9.77 -6.70
C PHE A 31 2.24 10.68 -7.71
N SER A 32 1.38 10.15 -8.56
CA SER A 32 0.69 10.93 -9.59
C SER A 32 -0.21 12.03 -8.98
N VAL A 33 -0.86 11.77 -7.84
CA VAL A 33 -1.77 12.71 -7.18
C VAL A 33 -1.04 13.69 -6.25
N THR A 34 -0.02 13.23 -5.52
CA THR A 34 0.60 14.00 -4.42
C THR A 34 2.06 14.37 -4.65
N ARG A 35 2.71 13.82 -5.68
CA ARG A 35 4.16 13.92 -5.94
C ARG A 35 5.02 13.31 -4.83
N VAL A 36 4.42 12.54 -3.93
CA VAL A 36 5.13 11.84 -2.85
C VAL A 36 5.64 10.50 -3.36
N ILE A 37 6.95 10.28 -3.28
CA ILE A 37 7.55 8.95 -3.43
C ILE A 37 7.33 8.23 -2.09
N PHE A 38 6.27 7.42 -2.02
CA PHE A 38 5.79 6.85 -0.76
C PHE A 38 6.52 5.55 -0.40
N ILE A 39 7.74 5.69 0.14
CA ILE A 39 8.57 4.56 0.59
C ILE A 39 7.84 3.66 1.60
N PRO A 40 7.03 4.20 2.56
CA PRO A 40 6.32 3.36 3.53
C PRO A 40 5.22 2.47 2.96
N GLN A 41 5.03 2.39 1.65
CA GLN A 41 4.01 1.55 1.04
C GLN A 41 4.12 0.08 1.46
N GLY A 42 5.35 -0.42 1.60
CA GLY A 42 5.61 -1.79 2.04
C GLY A 42 5.19 -2.07 3.48
N GLU A 43 5.20 -1.06 4.35
CA GLU A 43 4.81 -1.23 5.76
C GLU A 43 3.33 -1.58 5.91
N PHE A 44 2.47 -1.15 4.98
CA PHE A 44 1.08 -1.58 4.96
C PHE A 44 0.93 -3.07 4.65
N VAL A 45 1.88 -3.66 3.89
CA VAL A 45 1.95 -5.11 3.66
C VAL A 45 2.25 -5.82 4.97
N THR A 46 3.32 -5.40 5.65
CA THR A 46 3.72 -5.95 6.95
C THR A 46 2.59 -5.84 7.96
N TYR A 47 2.01 -4.65 8.11
CA TYR A 47 0.93 -4.41 9.07
C TYR A 47 -0.32 -5.21 8.72
N GLY A 48 -0.65 -5.36 7.42
CA GLY A 48 -1.75 -6.21 6.97
C GLY A 48 -1.53 -7.67 7.36
N ALA A 49 -0.37 -8.23 7.01
CA ALA A 49 -0.03 -9.63 7.31
C ALA A 49 0.05 -9.91 8.82
N LEU A 50 0.77 -9.08 9.58
CA LEU A 50 0.98 -9.30 11.02
C LEU A 50 -0.28 -9.03 11.86
N THR A 51 -1.14 -8.08 11.43
CA THR A 51 -2.46 -7.88 12.05
C THR A 51 -3.35 -9.09 11.83
N LEU A 52 -3.36 -9.66 10.62
CA LEU A 52 -4.10 -10.89 10.34
C LEU A 52 -3.55 -12.06 11.16
N ALA A 53 -2.23 -12.22 11.22
CA ALA A 53 -1.58 -13.27 12.02
C ALA A 53 -1.96 -13.17 13.52
N ALA A 54 -2.00 -11.95 14.06
CA ALA A 54 -2.43 -11.73 15.44
C ALA A 54 -3.91 -12.16 15.66
N LEU A 55 -4.81 -11.82 14.72
CA LEU A 55 -6.23 -12.22 14.79
C LEU A 55 -6.39 -13.73 14.65
N GLN A 56 -5.62 -14.39 13.80
CA GLN A 56 -5.63 -15.85 13.66
C GLN A 56 -5.10 -16.55 14.92
N ALA A 57 -4.13 -15.95 15.60
CA ALA A 57 -3.63 -16.42 16.89
C ALA A 57 -4.56 -16.06 18.07
N GLN A 58 -5.75 -15.51 17.79
CA GLN A 58 -6.72 -15.03 18.80
C GLN A 58 -6.12 -14.00 19.77
N LYS A 59 -5.13 -13.24 19.30
CA LYS A 59 -4.49 -12.15 20.05
C LYS A 59 -5.06 -10.81 19.60
N PHE A 60 -5.15 -9.87 20.53
CA PHE A 60 -5.53 -8.50 20.20
C PHE A 60 -4.42 -7.82 19.41
N PRO A 61 -4.68 -7.34 18.17
CA PRO A 61 -3.64 -6.73 17.34
C PRO A 61 -3.19 -5.38 17.89
N ALA A 62 -1.89 -5.20 18.08
CA ALA A 62 -1.33 -3.95 18.58
C ALA A 62 -1.51 -2.77 17.60
N THR A 63 -1.75 -3.03 16.31
CA THR A 63 -2.11 -2.03 15.30
C THR A 63 -3.36 -1.22 15.64
N CYS A 64 -4.27 -1.76 16.47
CA CYS A 64 -5.41 -1.01 16.98
C CYS A 64 -4.98 0.18 17.85
N TRP A 65 -3.93 0.03 18.65
CA TRP A 65 -3.35 1.10 19.44
C TRP A 65 -2.73 2.17 18.56
N LEU A 66 -2.00 1.76 17.50
CA LEU A 66 -1.43 2.70 16.54
C LEU A 66 -2.54 3.51 15.86
N LEU A 67 -3.62 2.85 15.43
CA LEU A 67 -4.77 3.52 14.82
C LEU A 67 -5.39 4.55 15.78
N PHE A 68 -5.57 4.18 17.04
CA PHE A 68 -6.15 5.06 18.06
C PHE A 68 -5.25 6.27 18.36
N VAL A 69 -3.95 6.06 18.56
CA VAL A 69 -2.98 7.13 18.82
C VAL A 69 -2.87 8.06 17.60
N ALA A 70 -2.77 7.52 16.38
CA ALA A 70 -2.76 8.32 15.16
C ALA A 70 -4.05 9.12 14.98
N GLY A 71 -5.20 8.55 15.32
CA GLY A 71 -6.50 9.25 15.32
C GLY A 71 -6.52 10.43 16.29
N ILE A 72 -6.08 10.22 17.55
CA ILE A 72 -5.99 11.29 18.55
C ILE A 72 -5.04 12.40 18.08
N ALA A 73 -3.87 12.05 17.53
CA ALA A 73 -2.91 13.02 17.01
C ALA A 73 -3.52 13.86 15.87
N CYS A 74 -4.22 13.23 14.92
CA CYS A 74 -4.94 13.94 13.87
C CYS A 74 -6.03 14.88 14.45
N PHE A 75 -6.79 14.40 15.42
CA PHE A 75 -7.82 15.20 16.08
C PHE A 75 -7.24 16.45 16.75
N MET A 76 -6.14 16.28 17.50
CA MET A 76 -5.45 17.39 18.17
C MET A 76 -4.94 18.44 17.17
N LEU A 77 -4.36 18.00 16.04
CA LEU A 77 -3.89 18.92 15.00
C LEU A 77 -5.04 19.70 14.36
N GLU A 78 -6.18 19.07 14.09
CA GLU A 78 -7.35 19.75 13.51
C GLU A 78 -7.96 20.74 14.49
N VAL A 79 -8.11 20.37 15.76
CA VAL A 79 -8.62 21.25 16.80
C VAL A 79 -7.67 22.44 17.03
N GLY A 80 -6.36 22.19 17.09
CA GLY A 80 -5.35 23.24 17.17
C GLY A 80 -5.41 24.25 16.02
N GLY A 81 -5.64 23.75 14.79
CA GLY A 81 -5.86 24.59 13.61
C GLY A 81 -7.14 25.43 13.71
N LEU A 82 -8.24 24.85 14.21
CA LEU A 82 -9.51 25.58 14.41
C LEU A 82 -9.39 26.70 15.46
N ILE A 83 -8.63 26.47 16.52
CA ILE A 83 -8.42 27.48 17.60
C ILE A 83 -7.59 28.64 17.05
N ARG A 84 -6.57 28.41 16.24
CA ARG A 84 -5.73 29.44 15.64
C ARG A 84 -6.49 30.32 14.63
N HIS A 85 -7.46 29.76 13.89
CA HIS A 85 -8.24 30.49 12.88
C HIS A 85 -9.60 30.92 13.43
N ARG A 86 -9.66 32.07 14.15
CA ARG A 86 -10.87 32.66 14.77
C ARG A 86 -12.09 32.83 13.84
N ALA A 87 -11.90 32.94 12.54
CA ALA A 87 -12.97 33.18 11.56
C ALA A 87 -13.97 32.00 11.39
N ARG A 88 -13.65 30.80 11.85
CA ARG A 88 -14.46 29.55 11.67
C ARG A 88 -15.38 29.24 12.87
N ARG A 89 -15.48 30.12 13.86
CA ARG A 89 -16.25 29.88 15.10
C ARG A 89 -17.76 29.65 14.95
N ARG A 90 -18.41 30.14 13.90
CA ARG A 90 -19.88 30.03 13.74
C ARG A 90 -20.44 28.61 13.52
N ARG A 91 -19.60 27.61 13.20
CA ARG A 91 -20.00 26.18 13.03
C ARG A 91 -19.14 25.23 13.86
N LEU A 92 -18.56 25.74 14.97
CA LEU A 92 -17.56 24.98 15.76
C LEU A 92 -18.10 23.62 16.23
N ALA A 93 -19.30 23.54 16.74
CA ALA A 93 -19.89 22.32 17.25
C ALA A 93 -20.04 21.25 16.15
N ARG A 94 -20.59 21.64 14.98
CA ARG A 94 -20.78 20.73 13.86
C ARG A 94 -19.47 20.24 13.24
N THR A 95 -18.45 21.09 13.21
CA THR A 95 -17.11 20.73 12.75
C THR A 95 -16.42 19.80 13.74
N LEU A 96 -16.53 20.09 15.06
CA LEU A 96 -15.98 19.23 16.10
C LEU A 96 -16.63 17.84 16.13
N THR A 97 -17.96 17.75 15.93
CA THR A 97 -18.63 16.44 15.87
C THR A 97 -18.18 15.61 14.67
N THR A 98 -18.02 16.22 13.49
CA THR A 98 -17.51 15.52 12.30
C THR A 98 -16.03 15.11 12.44
N LEU A 99 -15.20 15.93 13.07
CA LEU A 99 -13.81 15.58 13.37
C LEU A 99 -13.72 14.47 14.41
N ALA A 100 -14.50 14.57 15.49
CA ALA A 100 -14.56 13.54 16.52
C ALA A 100 -15.06 12.20 15.96
N SER A 101 -16.11 12.21 15.11
CA SER A 101 -16.61 10.98 14.50
C SER A 101 -15.57 10.30 13.62
N ARG A 102 -14.77 11.04 12.88
CA ARG A 102 -13.77 10.50 11.94
C ARG A 102 -12.47 10.08 12.63
N TYR A 103 -11.97 10.86 13.57
CA TYR A 103 -10.64 10.66 14.15
C TYR A 103 -10.67 9.98 15.53
N VAL A 104 -11.80 9.97 16.22
CA VAL A 104 -11.92 9.36 17.55
C VAL A 104 -12.96 8.23 17.56
N LEU A 105 -14.20 8.48 17.11
CA LEU A 105 -15.26 7.46 17.20
C LEU A 105 -15.00 6.27 16.27
N LEU A 106 -14.50 6.51 15.05
CA LEU A 106 -14.19 5.41 14.12
C LEU A 106 -13.08 4.51 14.66
N PRO A 107 -11.89 5.00 15.07
CA PRO A 107 -10.88 4.17 15.72
C PRO A 107 -11.39 3.47 17.00
N LEU A 108 -12.20 4.16 17.81
CA LEU A 108 -12.77 3.59 19.02
C LEU A 108 -13.78 2.46 18.72
N ALA A 109 -14.61 2.63 17.70
CA ALA A 109 -15.54 1.60 17.24
C ALA A 109 -14.78 0.36 16.72
N ILE A 110 -13.74 0.58 15.91
CA ILE A 110 -12.87 -0.51 15.42
C ILE A 110 -12.20 -1.21 16.61
N TYR A 111 -11.66 -0.46 17.56
CA TYR A 111 -11.06 -1.01 18.78
C TYR A 111 -12.07 -1.87 19.58
N ALA A 112 -13.28 -1.36 19.81
CA ALA A 112 -14.32 -2.08 20.55
C ALA A 112 -14.73 -3.38 19.84
N VAL A 113 -14.96 -3.31 18.53
CA VAL A 113 -15.29 -4.49 17.71
C VAL A 113 -14.13 -5.51 17.73
N THR A 114 -12.89 -5.04 17.54
CA THR A 114 -11.72 -5.93 17.57
C THR A 114 -11.54 -6.56 18.95
N ARG A 115 -11.76 -5.82 20.04
CA ARG A 115 -11.65 -6.31 21.41
C ARG A 115 -12.66 -7.42 21.72
N SER A 116 -13.89 -7.29 21.23
CA SER A 116 -14.94 -8.31 21.40
C SER A 116 -14.73 -9.52 20.47
N ALA A 117 -14.20 -9.28 19.28
CA ALA A 117 -14.06 -10.28 18.23
C ALA A 117 -12.75 -11.09 18.31
N ALA A 118 -11.64 -10.50 18.78
CA ALA A 118 -10.33 -11.15 18.79
C ALA A 118 -10.24 -12.41 19.67
N ALA A 119 -11.09 -12.53 20.69
CA ALA A 119 -11.15 -13.70 21.56
C ALA A 119 -12.00 -14.86 21.01
N GLN A 120 -12.63 -14.68 19.85
CA GLN A 120 -13.53 -15.66 19.23
C GLN A 120 -12.92 -16.23 17.95
N PRO A 121 -13.19 -17.49 17.62
CA PRO A 121 -12.80 -18.07 16.33
C PRO A 121 -13.63 -17.42 15.20
N LEU A 122 -13.05 -16.42 14.54
CA LEU A 122 -13.69 -15.74 13.43
C LEU A 122 -13.44 -16.49 12.12
N PRO A 123 -14.39 -16.49 11.16
CA PRO A 123 -14.12 -16.97 9.82
C PRO A 123 -13.07 -16.08 9.12
N MET A 124 -12.29 -16.65 8.22
CA MET A 124 -11.18 -15.98 7.51
C MET A 124 -11.58 -14.65 6.87
N ILE A 125 -12.78 -14.60 6.27
CA ILE A 125 -13.31 -13.37 5.64
C ILE A 125 -13.51 -12.25 6.69
N ALA A 126 -14.03 -12.60 7.87
CA ALA A 126 -14.22 -11.61 8.94
C ALA A 126 -12.88 -11.11 9.51
N GLN A 127 -11.90 -12.01 9.67
CA GLN A 127 -10.54 -11.63 10.07
C GLN A 127 -9.88 -10.70 9.05
N THR A 128 -10.02 -11.00 7.76
CA THR A 128 -9.53 -10.14 6.66
C THR A 128 -10.23 -8.78 6.67
N ALA A 129 -11.56 -8.75 6.77
CA ALA A 129 -12.31 -7.49 6.83
C ALA A 129 -11.91 -6.63 8.02
N LEU A 130 -11.70 -7.26 9.19
CA LEU A 130 -11.25 -6.57 10.40
C LEU A 130 -9.82 -6.04 10.27
N THR A 131 -8.92 -6.83 9.67
CA THR A 131 -7.56 -6.40 9.34
C THR A 131 -7.57 -5.15 8.46
N LEU A 132 -8.38 -5.15 7.40
CA LEU A 132 -8.52 -3.99 6.52
C LEU A 132 -9.13 -2.79 7.25
N ALA A 133 -10.15 -3.02 8.08
CA ALA A 133 -10.77 -1.96 8.89
C ALA A 133 -9.76 -1.28 9.83
N ILE A 134 -8.76 -2.02 10.34
CA ILE A 134 -7.71 -1.48 11.22
C ILE A 134 -6.63 -0.76 10.41
N VAL A 135 -6.15 -1.36 9.33
CA VAL A 135 -4.95 -0.88 8.62
C VAL A 135 -5.26 0.23 7.61
N VAL A 136 -6.39 0.15 6.89
CA VAL A 136 -6.72 1.14 5.84
C VAL A 136 -6.82 2.57 6.37
N PRO A 137 -7.45 2.86 7.52
CA PRO A 137 -7.53 4.22 8.03
C PRO A 137 -6.18 4.83 8.45
N LEU A 138 -5.13 4.03 8.65
CA LEU A 138 -3.79 4.53 8.91
C LEU A 138 -3.26 5.34 7.71
N GLY A 139 -3.61 4.97 6.47
CA GLY A 139 -3.20 5.69 5.27
C GLY A 139 -3.54 7.18 5.32
N PRO A 140 -4.82 7.57 5.39
CA PRO A 140 -5.21 8.98 5.47
C PRO A 140 -4.75 9.67 6.77
N PHE A 141 -4.52 8.94 7.88
CA PHE A 141 -3.97 9.52 9.10
C PHE A 141 -2.48 9.86 8.92
N ILE A 142 -1.69 8.95 8.35
CA ILE A 142 -0.29 9.21 8.01
C ILE A 142 -0.18 10.37 7.01
N TYR A 143 -1.03 10.41 5.98
CA TYR A 143 -1.09 11.55 5.08
C TYR A 143 -1.33 12.86 5.83
N ARG A 144 -2.30 12.90 6.73
CA ARG A 144 -2.64 14.10 7.51
C ARG A 144 -1.52 14.55 8.45
N LEU A 145 -0.85 13.59 9.10
CA LEU A 145 0.20 13.86 10.09
C LEU A 145 1.52 14.29 9.45
N ALA A 146 1.95 13.57 8.40
CA ALA A 146 3.29 13.74 7.86
C ALA A 146 3.34 14.56 6.56
N TYR A 147 2.43 14.32 5.62
CA TYR A 147 2.56 14.85 4.26
C TYR A 147 1.71 16.07 3.98
N GLN A 148 0.50 16.15 4.52
CA GLN A 148 -0.41 17.27 4.26
C GLN A 148 0.17 18.62 4.68
N PRO A 149 0.90 18.76 5.82
CA PRO A 149 1.49 20.04 6.22
C PRO A 149 2.56 20.55 5.24
N ILE A 150 3.22 19.65 4.51
CA ILE A 150 4.32 19.93 3.60
C ILE A 150 3.95 19.62 2.13
N ALA A 151 2.66 19.52 1.82
CA ALA A 151 2.17 19.09 0.51
C ALA A 151 2.54 20.02 -0.66
N GLU A 152 2.98 21.24 -0.39
CA GLU A 152 3.49 22.23 -1.36
C GLU A 152 5.03 22.29 -1.39
N GLY A 153 5.70 21.44 -0.62
CA GLY A 153 7.15 21.32 -0.60
C GLY A 153 7.71 20.66 -1.85
N THR A 154 9.05 20.72 -1.99
CA THR A 154 9.76 20.06 -3.08
C THR A 154 9.64 18.54 -2.98
N THR A 155 9.75 17.82 -4.12
CA THR A 155 9.75 16.35 -4.15
C THR A 155 10.85 15.75 -3.27
N LEU A 156 12.00 16.42 -3.16
CA LEU A 156 13.09 16.01 -2.28
C LEU A 156 12.68 16.06 -0.80
N LEU A 157 12.01 17.14 -0.36
CA LEU A 157 11.51 17.25 1.01
C LEU A 157 10.49 16.15 1.32
N LEU A 158 9.57 15.89 0.39
CA LEU A 158 8.58 14.82 0.52
C LEU A 158 9.23 13.44 0.60
N LEU A 159 10.32 13.20 -0.15
CA LEU A 159 11.11 11.97 -0.09
C LEU A 159 11.79 11.79 1.27
N ILE A 160 12.44 12.85 1.79
CA ILE A 160 13.10 12.81 3.12
C ILE A 160 12.07 12.46 4.20
N VAL A 161 10.88 13.07 4.17
CA VAL A 161 9.81 12.76 5.12
C VAL A 161 9.30 11.33 4.91
N SER A 162 9.24 10.82 3.67
CA SER A 162 8.88 9.42 3.40
C SER A 162 9.86 8.44 4.06
N VAL A 163 11.16 8.71 3.98
CA VAL A 163 12.18 7.90 4.66
C VAL A 163 12.02 7.96 6.18
N ALA A 164 11.76 9.15 6.74
CA ALA A 164 11.56 9.31 8.17
C ALA A 164 10.30 8.55 8.66
N VAL A 165 9.20 8.63 7.93
CA VAL A 165 7.96 7.88 8.21
C VAL A 165 8.19 6.37 8.11
N HIS A 166 8.95 5.92 7.13
CA HIS A 166 9.35 4.52 6.96
C HIS A 166 10.07 3.99 8.22
N PHE A 167 11.13 4.66 8.67
CA PHE A 167 11.84 4.25 9.87
C PHE A 167 10.98 4.31 11.13
N ALA A 168 10.09 5.30 11.24
CA ALA A 168 9.15 5.39 12.35
C ALA A 168 8.19 4.18 12.36
N LEU A 169 7.65 3.80 11.19
CA LEU A 169 6.76 2.64 11.09
C LEU A 169 7.49 1.31 11.33
N ILE A 170 8.72 1.13 10.84
CA ILE A 170 9.54 -0.06 11.19
C ILE A 170 9.76 -0.14 12.69
N GLY A 171 10.18 0.96 13.33
CA GLY A 171 10.39 0.99 14.78
C GLY A 171 9.12 0.67 15.56
N LEU A 172 7.98 1.23 15.16
CA LEU A 172 6.67 0.90 15.74
C LEU A 172 6.29 -0.55 15.46
N GLY A 173 6.57 -1.08 14.27
CA GLY A 173 6.38 -2.48 13.91
C GLY A 173 7.14 -3.42 14.84
N LEU A 174 8.42 -3.14 15.12
CA LEU A 174 9.23 -3.91 16.06
C LEU A 174 8.63 -3.91 17.48
N VAL A 175 8.18 -2.75 17.96
CA VAL A 175 7.58 -2.63 19.30
C VAL A 175 6.23 -3.37 19.39
N MET A 176 5.43 -3.35 18.30
CA MET A 176 4.09 -3.93 18.28
C MET A 176 4.07 -5.44 18.04
N PHE A 177 4.92 -5.94 17.17
CA PHE A 177 4.89 -7.34 16.72
C PHE A 177 6.10 -8.14 17.22
N GLY A 178 7.17 -7.48 17.69
CA GLY A 178 8.42 -8.13 18.07
C GLY A 178 9.28 -8.46 16.84
N ALA A 179 10.43 -9.11 17.11
CA ALA A 179 11.40 -9.50 16.07
C ALA A 179 11.09 -10.86 15.43
N GLU A 180 10.12 -11.59 15.97
CA GLU A 180 9.76 -12.91 15.46
C GLU A 180 8.88 -12.82 14.22
N GLY A 181 9.17 -13.67 13.21
CA GLY A 181 8.36 -13.77 12.01
C GLY A 181 7.05 -14.50 12.27
N SER A 182 6.01 -14.08 11.57
CA SER A 182 4.70 -14.74 11.62
C SER A 182 4.26 -15.15 10.22
N ARG A 183 3.50 -16.23 10.14
CA ARG A 183 2.90 -16.73 8.91
C ARG A 183 1.40 -16.91 9.14
N THR A 184 0.60 -16.56 8.15
CA THR A 184 -0.86 -16.72 8.21
C THR A 184 -1.29 -18.03 7.58
N THR A 185 -2.48 -18.53 7.91
CA THR A 185 -3.08 -19.68 7.25
C THR A 185 -3.53 -19.33 5.83
N ALA A 186 -3.42 -20.28 4.91
CA ALA A 186 -3.88 -20.11 3.54
C ALA A 186 -5.41 -20.01 3.45
N PHE A 187 -5.92 -19.34 2.42
CA PHE A 187 -7.35 -19.30 2.13
C PHE A 187 -7.89 -20.66 1.68
N SER A 188 -7.02 -21.48 1.08
CA SER A 188 -7.32 -22.84 0.68
C SER A 188 -6.03 -23.65 0.60
N ASP A 189 -6.03 -24.84 1.19
CA ASP A 189 -4.90 -25.78 1.18
C ASP A 189 -4.96 -26.76 -0.01
N THR A 190 -5.94 -26.61 -0.89
CA THR A 190 -6.08 -27.47 -2.08
C THR A 190 -5.11 -27.05 -3.19
N SER A 191 -4.70 -28.01 -4.01
CA SER A 191 -3.93 -27.78 -5.22
C SER A 191 -4.68 -28.34 -6.43
N LEU A 192 -4.64 -27.63 -7.55
CA LEU A 192 -5.15 -28.09 -8.84
C LEU A 192 -4.01 -28.76 -9.60
N ALA A 193 -4.15 -30.07 -9.87
CA ALA A 193 -3.21 -30.80 -10.70
C ALA A 193 -3.60 -30.63 -12.17
N LEU A 194 -2.74 -29.97 -12.95
CA LEU A 194 -2.85 -29.81 -14.40
C LEU A 194 -1.70 -30.62 -15.08
N GLY A 195 -1.91 -31.91 -15.24
CA GLY A 195 -0.88 -32.80 -15.76
C GLY A 195 0.30 -32.94 -14.79
N SER A 196 1.49 -32.52 -15.22
CA SER A 196 2.72 -32.50 -14.39
C SER A 196 2.87 -31.28 -13.49
N LEU A 197 1.95 -30.29 -13.59
CA LEU A 197 1.96 -29.05 -12.81
C LEU A 197 0.93 -29.11 -11.70
N SER A 198 1.31 -28.69 -10.48
CA SER A 198 0.42 -28.50 -9.36
C SER A 198 0.32 -27.01 -9.06
N ILE A 199 -0.84 -26.41 -9.31
CA ILE A 199 -1.10 -25.00 -8.99
C ILE A 199 -1.69 -24.93 -7.58
N SER A 200 -1.01 -24.24 -6.67
CA SER A 200 -1.56 -23.94 -5.36
C SER A 200 -2.80 -23.06 -5.50
N MET A 201 -3.90 -23.41 -4.84
CA MET A 201 -5.10 -22.58 -4.84
C MET A 201 -4.83 -21.21 -4.19
N GLN A 202 -3.89 -21.11 -3.26
CA GLN A 202 -3.45 -19.83 -2.70
C GLN A 202 -2.87 -18.90 -3.78
N SER A 203 -2.04 -19.41 -4.69
CA SER A 203 -1.51 -18.64 -5.83
C SER A 203 -2.64 -18.16 -6.75
N ALA A 204 -3.64 -19.00 -7.00
CA ALA A 204 -4.82 -18.61 -7.77
C ALA A 204 -5.62 -17.50 -7.07
N TRP A 205 -5.78 -17.56 -5.75
CA TRP A 205 -6.40 -16.49 -4.97
C TRP A 205 -5.62 -15.17 -5.07
N VAL A 206 -4.28 -15.21 -4.99
CA VAL A 206 -3.43 -14.01 -5.12
C VAL A 206 -3.63 -13.36 -6.50
N VAL A 207 -3.45 -14.14 -7.57
CA VAL A 207 -3.57 -13.61 -8.95
C VAL A 207 -5.00 -13.15 -9.23
N GLY A 208 -6.01 -13.95 -8.84
CA GLY A 208 -7.42 -13.60 -9.02
C GLY A 208 -7.81 -12.32 -8.29
N THR A 209 -7.40 -12.17 -7.03
CA THR A 209 -7.65 -10.95 -6.25
C THR A 209 -6.92 -9.76 -6.85
N ALA A 210 -5.67 -9.92 -7.31
CA ALA A 210 -4.93 -8.84 -7.96
C ALA A 210 -5.65 -8.37 -9.24
N LEU A 211 -6.11 -9.29 -10.09
CA LEU A 211 -6.87 -8.94 -11.30
C LEU A 211 -8.18 -8.23 -10.97
N VAL A 212 -8.92 -8.71 -9.97
CA VAL A 212 -10.17 -8.06 -9.52
C VAL A 212 -9.89 -6.65 -9.00
N LEU A 213 -8.84 -6.45 -8.22
CA LEU A 213 -8.46 -5.13 -7.70
C LEU A 213 -8.01 -4.17 -8.80
N ILE A 214 -7.23 -4.65 -9.78
CA ILE A 214 -6.84 -3.86 -10.96
C ILE A 214 -8.08 -3.43 -11.74
N ALA A 215 -9.00 -4.36 -12.01
CA ALA A 215 -10.25 -4.05 -12.69
C ALA A 215 -11.14 -3.09 -11.87
N ALA A 216 -11.23 -3.29 -10.55
CA ALA A 216 -11.97 -2.41 -9.66
C ALA A 216 -11.39 -0.98 -9.63
N LEU A 217 -10.07 -0.83 -9.58
CA LEU A 217 -9.40 0.48 -9.69
C LEU A 217 -9.67 1.15 -11.03
N TYR A 218 -9.56 0.40 -12.13
CA TYR A 218 -9.88 0.92 -13.46
C TYR A 218 -11.32 1.45 -13.52
N LEU A 219 -12.30 0.64 -13.08
CA LEU A 219 -13.69 1.05 -13.03
C LEU A 219 -13.93 2.24 -12.08
N TYR A 220 -13.22 2.26 -10.94
CA TYR A 220 -13.29 3.37 -9.99
C TYR A 220 -12.86 4.69 -10.63
N PHE A 221 -11.72 4.71 -11.35
CA PHE A 221 -11.22 5.91 -12.02
C PHE A 221 -12.11 6.36 -13.19
N GLU A 222 -12.67 5.42 -13.95
CA GLU A 222 -13.50 5.74 -15.11
C GLU A 222 -14.96 6.09 -14.76
N ARG A 223 -15.53 5.45 -13.73
CA ARG A 223 -16.97 5.52 -13.49
C ARG A 223 -17.37 6.38 -12.28
N THR A 224 -16.46 6.68 -11.34
CA THR A 224 -16.81 7.43 -10.12
C THR A 224 -16.33 8.88 -10.17
N LEU A 225 -17.10 9.79 -9.53
CA LEU A 225 -16.70 11.20 -9.41
C LEU A 225 -15.40 11.38 -8.64
N PRO A 226 -15.18 10.71 -7.48
CA PRO A 226 -13.91 10.80 -6.77
C PRO A 226 -12.73 10.24 -7.58
N GLY A 227 -12.94 9.16 -8.35
CA GLY A 227 -11.91 8.61 -9.24
C GLY A 227 -11.52 9.59 -10.36
N LYS A 228 -12.52 10.23 -10.98
CA LYS A 228 -12.27 11.29 -12.00
C LYS A 228 -11.58 12.50 -11.39
N ALA A 229 -11.90 12.88 -10.15
CA ALA A 229 -11.23 13.95 -9.42
C ALA A 229 -9.75 13.62 -9.13
N LEU A 230 -9.43 12.36 -8.75
CA LEU A 230 -8.06 11.89 -8.62
C LEU A 230 -7.30 12.02 -9.94
N ARG A 231 -7.88 11.56 -11.04
CA ARG A 231 -7.28 11.63 -12.38
C ARG A 231 -7.07 13.07 -12.83
N ALA A 232 -8.03 13.97 -12.60
CA ALA A 232 -7.86 15.39 -12.89
C ALA A 232 -6.71 16.01 -12.10
N THR A 233 -6.60 15.67 -10.81
CA THR A 233 -5.51 16.14 -9.93
C THR A 233 -4.15 15.61 -10.37
N SER A 234 -4.08 14.38 -10.88
CA SER A 234 -2.82 13.78 -11.35
C SER A 234 -2.32 14.40 -12.65
N VAL A 235 -3.21 14.86 -13.53
CA VAL A 235 -2.85 15.54 -14.79
C VAL A 235 -2.42 16.97 -14.54
N ASN A 236 -3.23 17.74 -13.81
CA ASN A 236 -2.92 19.14 -13.49
C ASN A 236 -3.50 19.53 -12.13
N ARG A 237 -2.64 19.59 -11.12
CA ARG A 237 -3.03 19.90 -9.74
C ARG A 237 -3.55 21.34 -9.58
N LEU A 238 -2.94 22.30 -10.30
CA LEU A 238 -3.37 23.69 -10.27
C LEU A 238 -4.72 23.87 -10.96
N GLY A 239 -4.87 23.32 -12.16
CA GLY A 239 -6.14 23.33 -12.88
C GLY A 239 -7.28 22.66 -12.10
N ALA A 240 -7.01 21.53 -11.43
CA ALA A 240 -7.99 20.87 -10.57
C ALA A 240 -8.46 21.78 -9.42
N ARG A 241 -7.55 22.52 -8.78
CA ARG A 241 -7.92 23.52 -7.73
C ARG A 241 -8.79 24.63 -8.29
N LEU A 242 -8.49 25.14 -9.49
CA LEU A 242 -9.25 26.24 -10.10
C LEU A 242 -10.71 25.84 -10.42
N VAL A 243 -10.95 24.59 -10.75
CA VAL A 243 -12.32 24.06 -10.97
C VAL A 243 -12.98 23.51 -9.69
N GLY A 244 -12.39 23.76 -8.51
CA GLY A 244 -12.96 23.43 -7.20
C GLY A 244 -12.70 22.01 -6.69
N ILE A 245 -11.80 21.24 -7.33
CA ILE A 245 -11.40 19.92 -6.84
C ILE A 245 -10.42 20.10 -5.66
N GLY A 246 -10.80 19.57 -4.48
CA GLY A 246 -9.97 19.61 -3.28
C GLY A 246 -8.75 18.69 -3.37
N THR A 247 -7.58 19.24 -3.64
CA THR A 247 -6.34 18.43 -3.77
C THR A 247 -5.95 17.73 -2.45
N THR A 248 -6.32 18.28 -1.31
CA THR A 248 -6.14 17.64 0.00
C THR A 248 -7.01 16.40 0.15
N GLU A 249 -8.26 16.43 -0.31
CA GLU A 249 -9.16 15.27 -0.29
C GLU A 249 -8.69 14.20 -1.30
N ALA A 250 -8.20 14.63 -2.46
CA ALA A 250 -7.59 13.74 -3.44
C ALA A 250 -6.35 13.02 -2.85
N GLY A 251 -5.46 13.73 -2.16
CA GLY A 251 -4.32 13.12 -1.48
C GLY A 251 -4.74 12.14 -0.38
N ARG A 252 -5.73 12.51 0.43
CA ARG A 252 -6.27 11.64 1.48
C ARG A 252 -6.85 10.34 0.90
N LEU A 253 -7.59 10.45 -0.20
CA LEU A 253 -8.17 9.30 -0.89
C LEU A 253 -7.09 8.42 -1.53
N ALA A 254 -6.07 9.00 -2.15
CA ALA A 254 -4.94 8.27 -2.72
C ALA A 254 -4.22 7.42 -1.65
N PHE A 255 -3.94 8.00 -0.47
CA PHE A 255 -3.34 7.26 0.64
C PHE A 255 -4.27 6.21 1.24
N THR A 256 -5.60 6.43 1.24
CA THR A 256 -6.57 5.42 1.66
C THR A 256 -6.55 4.20 0.74
N LEU A 257 -6.57 4.42 -0.58
CA LEU A 257 -6.51 3.35 -1.57
C LEU A 257 -5.16 2.63 -1.52
N ALA A 258 -4.06 3.37 -1.36
CA ALA A 258 -2.72 2.81 -1.25
C ALA A 258 -2.58 1.93 0.01
N ALA A 259 -3.08 2.37 1.16
CA ALA A 259 -3.12 1.56 2.38
C ALA A 259 -3.98 0.30 2.21
N GLY A 260 -5.11 0.41 1.50
CA GLY A 260 -5.98 -0.72 1.18
C GLY A 260 -5.28 -1.76 0.31
N LEU A 261 -4.62 -1.32 -0.76
CA LEU A 261 -3.84 -2.19 -1.64
C LEU A 261 -2.66 -2.85 -0.90
N GLY A 262 -1.93 -2.09 -0.08
CA GLY A 262 -0.83 -2.61 0.73
C GLY A 262 -1.31 -3.64 1.75
N ALA A 263 -2.36 -3.33 2.52
CA ALA A 263 -2.91 -4.24 3.51
C ALA A 263 -3.45 -5.55 2.89
N LEU A 264 -4.17 -5.46 1.76
CA LEU A 264 -4.62 -6.63 1.01
C LEU A 264 -3.44 -7.45 0.47
N SER A 265 -2.41 -6.81 -0.06
CA SER A 265 -1.17 -7.49 -0.47
C SER A 265 -0.54 -8.25 0.70
N GLY A 266 -0.55 -7.67 1.91
CA GLY A 266 -0.10 -8.33 3.13
C GLY A 266 -0.92 -9.56 3.50
N VAL A 267 -2.24 -9.45 3.44
CA VAL A 267 -3.16 -10.57 3.66
C VAL A 267 -2.91 -11.71 2.66
N LEU A 268 -2.62 -11.39 1.41
CA LEU A 268 -2.38 -12.36 0.34
C LEU A 268 -1.00 -13.01 0.43
N VAL A 269 0.04 -12.26 0.83
CA VAL A 269 1.43 -12.76 0.89
C VAL A 269 1.71 -13.51 2.19
N GLY A 270 0.99 -13.21 3.28
CA GLY A 270 1.19 -13.83 4.58
C GLY A 270 1.19 -15.36 4.61
N PRO A 271 0.33 -16.06 3.83
CA PRO A 271 0.39 -17.53 3.72
C PRO A 271 1.56 -18.04 2.88
N LEU A 272 2.13 -17.23 1.98
CA LEU A 272 3.19 -17.65 1.06
C LEU A 272 4.56 -17.61 1.71
N THR A 273 4.82 -16.61 2.56
CA THR A 273 6.12 -16.40 3.20
C THR A 273 5.97 -15.96 4.65
N THR A 274 7.03 -16.18 5.44
CA THR A 274 7.11 -15.64 6.80
C THR A 274 7.38 -14.15 6.74
N ILE A 275 6.54 -13.37 7.42
CA ILE A 275 6.63 -11.91 7.46
C ILE A 275 7.19 -11.49 8.82
N TYR A 276 8.25 -10.70 8.78
CA TYR A 276 8.86 -10.01 9.91
C TYR A 276 8.41 -8.54 9.91
N TYR A 277 8.67 -7.83 11.00
CA TYR A 277 8.29 -6.42 11.16
C TYR A 277 8.89 -5.48 10.08
N ASP A 278 10.01 -5.86 9.47
CA ASP A 278 10.75 -5.12 8.43
C ASP A 278 10.59 -5.69 7.01
N SER A 279 9.93 -6.84 6.85
CA SER A 279 9.78 -7.51 5.52
C SER A 279 9.10 -6.65 4.48
N GLY A 280 8.24 -5.71 4.92
CA GLY A 280 7.51 -4.82 4.03
C GLY A 280 8.40 -3.95 3.17
N PHE A 281 9.54 -3.51 3.68
CA PHE A 281 10.46 -2.66 2.93
C PHE A 281 10.93 -3.31 1.62
N LEU A 282 11.46 -4.54 1.69
CA LEU A 282 11.95 -5.24 0.51
C LEU A 282 10.82 -5.53 -0.49
N ILE A 283 9.64 -5.93 0.01
CA ILE A 283 8.47 -6.19 -0.82
C ILE A 283 8.00 -4.89 -1.50
N GLY A 284 7.92 -3.80 -0.74
CA GLY A 284 7.57 -2.47 -1.24
C GLY A 284 8.57 -1.95 -2.26
N LEU A 285 9.87 -2.18 -2.04
CA LEU A 285 10.93 -1.76 -2.93
C LEU A 285 10.86 -2.48 -4.29
N LYS A 286 10.52 -3.78 -4.31
CA LYS A 286 10.27 -4.52 -5.56
C LYS A 286 9.04 -4.00 -6.31
N GLY A 287 7.98 -3.64 -5.60
CA GLY A 287 6.84 -2.90 -6.17
C GLY A 287 7.26 -1.55 -6.74
N PHE A 288 8.17 -0.84 -6.08
CA PHE A 288 8.72 0.43 -6.57
C PHE A 288 9.53 0.28 -7.86
N VAL A 289 10.31 -0.82 -8.01
CA VAL A 289 10.97 -1.14 -9.30
C VAL A 289 9.94 -1.23 -10.42
N GLY A 290 8.84 -1.96 -10.20
CA GLY A 290 7.73 -2.04 -11.16
C GLY A 290 7.11 -0.66 -11.47
N ALA A 291 6.93 0.18 -10.45
CA ALA A 291 6.42 1.54 -10.62
C ALA A 291 7.39 2.43 -11.44
N ILE A 292 8.72 2.29 -11.26
CA ILE A 292 9.75 2.97 -12.05
C ILE A 292 9.69 2.51 -13.52
N ILE A 293 9.51 1.23 -13.79
CA ILE A 293 9.31 0.72 -15.16
C ILE A 293 8.12 1.41 -15.81
N GLY A 294 7.03 1.63 -15.07
CA GLY A 294 5.88 2.44 -15.50
C GLY A 294 6.10 3.94 -15.52
N GLY A 295 7.26 4.42 -15.06
CA GLY A 295 7.61 5.83 -14.94
C GLY A 295 6.82 6.60 -13.90
N LEU A 296 6.26 5.91 -12.91
CA LEU A 296 5.42 6.48 -11.87
C LEU A 296 4.14 7.18 -12.39
N VAL A 297 3.79 6.96 -13.66
CA VAL A 297 2.64 7.61 -14.34
C VAL A 297 1.72 6.56 -14.97
N SER A 298 2.27 5.53 -15.60
CA SER A 298 1.51 4.54 -16.35
C SER A 298 1.16 3.32 -15.51
N TYR A 299 -0.12 3.15 -15.15
CA TYR A 299 -0.61 1.98 -14.43
C TYR A 299 -0.39 0.65 -15.16
N PRO A 300 -0.70 0.53 -16.50
CA PRO A 300 -0.47 -0.73 -17.20
C PRO A 300 1.00 -1.14 -17.28
N LEU A 301 1.89 -0.15 -17.55
CA LEU A 301 3.33 -0.44 -17.62
C LEU A 301 3.91 -0.77 -16.25
N ALA A 302 3.42 -0.14 -15.18
CA ALA A 302 3.83 -0.47 -13.81
C ALA A 302 3.40 -1.90 -13.43
N ALA A 303 2.19 -2.31 -13.78
CA ALA A 303 1.72 -3.68 -13.55
C ALA A 303 2.53 -4.70 -14.37
N ALA A 304 2.77 -4.45 -15.65
CA ALA A 304 3.60 -5.33 -16.49
C ALA A 304 5.05 -5.39 -15.99
N GLY A 305 5.63 -4.26 -15.60
CA GLY A 305 6.96 -4.18 -15.00
C GLY A 305 7.08 -5.00 -13.71
N SER A 306 6.05 -4.94 -12.87
CA SER A 306 5.99 -5.72 -11.62
C SER A 306 5.90 -7.23 -11.87
N LEU A 307 5.14 -7.66 -12.88
CA LEU A 307 5.12 -9.07 -13.30
C LEU A 307 6.49 -9.51 -13.80
N LEU A 308 7.17 -8.66 -14.60
CA LEU A 308 8.54 -8.93 -15.03
C LEU A 308 9.49 -9.06 -13.83
N VAL A 309 9.41 -8.18 -12.84
CA VAL A 309 10.20 -8.22 -11.60
C VAL A 309 9.95 -9.53 -10.86
N GLY A 310 8.69 -9.95 -10.68
CA GLY A 310 8.34 -11.20 -9.99
C GLY A 310 8.88 -12.42 -10.71
N VAL A 311 8.74 -12.49 -12.03
CA VAL A 311 9.30 -13.58 -12.85
C VAL A 311 10.82 -13.58 -12.76
N LEU A 312 11.48 -12.44 -12.92
CA LEU A 312 12.93 -12.32 -12.82
C LEU A 312 13.42 -12.77 -11.43
N GLU A 313 12.75 -12.40 -10.37
CA GLU A 313 13.07 -12.82 -9.00
C GLU A 313 12.98 -14.35 -8.84
N SER A 314 11.90 -14.97 -9.33
CA SER A 314 11.70 -16.41 -9.23
C SER A 314 12.82 -17.18 -9.96
N TYR A 315 13.14 -16.78 -11.19
CA TYR A 315 14.24 -17.40 -11.95
C TYR A 315 15.60 -17.12 -11.31
N SER A 316 15.87 -15.90 -10.85
CA SER A 316 17.12 -15.54 -10.18
C SER A 316 17.29 -16.30 -8.86
N SER A 317 16.22 -16.54 -8.13
CA SER A 317 16.24 -17.34 -6.91
C SER A 317 16.65 -18.80 -7.16
N PHE A 318 16.31 -19.34 -8.32
CA PHE A 318 16.69 -20.68 -8.70
C PHE A 318 18.16 -20.78 -9.18
N TRP A 319 18.61 -19.83 -10.02
CA TRP A 319 19.95 -19.88 -10.64
C TRP A 319 21.05 -19.27 -9.76
N ALA A 320 20.73 -18.22 -9.03
CA ALA A 320 21.69 -17.39 -8.30
C ALA A 320 21.06 -16.82 -7.03
N SER A 321 20.59 -17.68 -6.14
CA SER A 321 19.85 -17.33 -4.93
C SER A 321 20.53 -16.22 -4.10
N ALA A 322 21.87 -16.24 -3.97
CA ALA A 322 22.63 -15.22 -3.24
C ALA A 322 22.59 -13.83 -3.92
N TYR A 323 22.32 -13.76 -5.22
CA TYR A 323 22.35 -12.53 -6.01
C TYR A 323 20.96 -12.08 -6.47
N LYS A 324 19.88 -12.76 -6.07
CA LYS A 324 18.53 -12.46 -6.53
C LYS A 324 18.11 -11.01 -6.35
N GLU A 325 18.42 -10.42 -5.19
CA GLU A 325 18.09 -9.02 -4.90
C GLU A 325 18.91 -8.06 -5.78
N VAL A 326 20.21 -8.36 -5.97
CA VAL A 326 21.07 -7.57 -6.84
C VAL A 326 20.54 -7.56 -8.27
N ILE A 327 20.15 -8.73 -8.81
CA ILE A 327 19.62 -8.87 -10.17
C ILE A 327 18.33 -8.05 -10.32
N VAL A 328 17.41 -8.17 -9.37
CA VAL A 328 16.13 -7.45 -9.40
C VAL A 328 16.33 -5.94 -9.35
N PHE A 329 17.16 -5.44 -8.44
CA PHE A 329 17.36 -3.99 -8.29
C PHE A 329 18.24 -3.39 -9.38
N THR A 330 19.19 -4.15 -9.93
CA THR A 330 20.01 -3.69 -11.06
C THR A 330 19.18 -3.48 -12.33
N LEU A 331 18.02 -4.15 -12.46
CA LEU A 331 17.10 -3.94 -13.58
C LEU A 331 16.66 -2.46 -13.72
N ILE A 332 16.67 -1.68 -12.63
CA ILE A 332 16.32 -0.26 -12.67
C ILE A 332 17.26 0.50 -13.62
N VAL A 333 18.55 0.20 -13.63
CA VAL A 333 19.56 0.93 -14.40
C VAL A 333 19.30 0.89 -15.92
N PRO A 334 19.17 -0.31 -16.55
CA PRO A 334 18.90 -0.37 -17.99
C PRO A 334 17.52 0.21 -18.35
N VAL A 335 16.52 0.10 -17.45
CA VAL A 335 15.20 0.69 -17.69
C VAL A 335 15.26 2.22 -17.68
N LEU A 336 15.95 2.82 -16.72
CA LEU A 336 16.12 4.29 -16.68
C LEU A 336 16.94 4.80 -17.87
N LEU A 337 18.00 4.08 -18.27
CA LEU A 337 18.77 4.41 -19.45
C LEU A 337 17.90 4.36 -20.74
N TRP A 338 17.15 3.29 -20.90
CA TRP A 338 16.22 3.17 -22.04
C TRP A 338 15.20 4.30 -22.07
N ARG A 339 14.63 4.64 -20.94
CA ARG A 339 13.66 5.75 -20.83
C ARG A 339 14.28 7.11 -21.12
N SER A 340 15.50 7.35 -20.61
CA SER A 340 16.25 8.60 -20.90
C SER A 340 16.54 8.77 -22.38
N LEU A 341 16.83 7.66 -23.07
CA LEU A 341 17.08 7.67 -24.53
C LEU A 341 15.77 7.78 -25.35
N ALA A 342 14.68 7.18 -24.87
CA ALA A 342 13.39 7.15 -25.58
C ALA A 342 12.56 8.45 -25.42
N ALA A 343 12.74 9.17 -24.32
CA ALA A 343 12.07 10.45 -24.04
C ALA A 343 13.12 11.47 -23.60
N PRO A 344 13.74 12.22 -24.55
CA PRO A 344 14.64 13.32 -24.20
C PRO A 344 13.85 14.32 -23.33
N GLN A 345 14.42 14.69 -22.20
CA GLN A 345 13.83 15.66 -21.27
C GLN A 345 13.68 16.98 -22.01
N THR A 346 12.45 17.46 -22.17
CA THR A 346 12.21 18.86 -22.43
C THR A 346 12.55 19.62 -21.15
N GLU A 347 13.51 20.53 -21.21
CA GLU A 347 14.04 21.35 -20.10
C GLU A 347 13.02 22.34 -19.49
N ASP A 348 11.71 22.18 -19.74
CA ASP A 348 10.67 23.15 -19.43
C ASP A 348 9.91 22.93 -18.11
N GLU A 349 10.36 22.07 -17.20
CA GLU A 349 9.66 21.85 -15.92
C GLU A 349 10.30 22.50 -14.67
N GLU A 350 11.28 23.40 -14.83
CA GLU A 350 11.87 24.19 -13.71
C GLU A 350 11.65 25.71 -13.86
N ALA A 351 10.43 26.15 -14.15
CA ALA A 351 10.08 27.57 -14.06
C ALA A 351 8.87 27.78 -13.13
#